data_b26f289962895300106cc9766b0138b9
#
_entry.id   b26f289962895300106cc9766b0138b9
#
_cell.length_a   1.000
_cell.length_b   1.000
_cell.length_c   1.000
_cell.angle_alpha   90.00
_cell.angle_beta   90.00
_cell.angle_gamma   90.00
#
_symmetry.space_group_name_H-M   'P 1'
#
loop_
_entity.id
_entity.type
_entity.pdbx_description
1 polymer ?
#
loop_
_entity_poly.entity_id
_entity_poly.type
_entity_poly.pdbx_seq_one_letter_code
_entity_poly.pdbx_strand_id
1 'polypeptide(L)'
;MYGMLNGLALAALIAAGDHWLLPWISHLDDHKVEIWSSSDIGEVPEPWLDQDPADSLYRLARETLNRRDYRTAATLFAKIPARYPKSGYAPDAFYWQAFALYRMGGNQELREALKALKQQRKQFPNASTHGDAAALERRIQGELARRGDSDAAAEVSEAARVAGEVPPVPPVPPVPPVPPVPPSGSSASSSACSGSDDDMRVAALNALQQMDPSRARPILEKVLARRDARSVCLRRKAIFLLAQQQAAGAEDILLESARSDPDSEVRNQAVFWLSQVGTERAVVALDSILRFSKDAEIQERAVFALSQHQSSRAQQALRTYAERTEVPESNRERAIFWLGQSGTAENATFLRGMFRRIKSEDLRKKVLFSLSQMGGQENGGWLLGVARDSAQGIEMRKQALFWAGQAGVPITQLTDLYSHVTDQAMREQLIFVYSQRDEPAALDKLIEIAKNDRNQELRKRALFWIGQSQDSRAVQALQEVIEQP
;
A
#
# COMPACT_ATOMS: atom_id res chain seq x y z
N MET A 1 -23.24 2.18 -8.42
CA MET A 1 -22.31 2.63 -9.45
C MET A 1 -21.12 1.71 -9.45
N TYR A 2 -21.11 0.78 -10.39
CA TYR A 2 -20.06 -0.22 -10.58
C TYR A 2 -19.02 0.36 -11.54
N GLY A 3 -17.75 0.36 -11.16
CA GLY A 3 -16.71 0.67 -12.13
C GLY A 3 -15.43 1.14 -11.46
N MET A 4 -14.59 0.20 -11.02
CA MET A 4 -13.11 0.31 -10.93
C MET A 4 -12.52 -0.92 -10.19
N LEU A 5 -12.67 -2.10 -10.77
CA LEU A 5 -11.95 -3.31 -10.33
C LEU A 5 -11.77 -4.32 -11.49
N ASN A 6 -11.46 -3.85 -12.71
CA ASN A 6 -11.18 -4.75 -13.85
C ASN A 6 -9.94 -4.33 -14.65
N GLY A 7 -8.87 -3.92 -13.99
CA GLY A 7 -7.62 -3.51 -14.65
C GLY A 7 -6.43 -4.47 -14.51
N LEU A 8 -6.54 -5.55 -13.74
CA LEU A 8 -5.38 -6.43 -13.45
C LEU A 8 -5.53 -7.90 -13.89
N ALA A 9 -6.64 -8.25 -14.55
CA ALA A 9 -6.86 -9.61 -15.05
C ALA A 9 -6.55 -9.81 -16.54
N LEU A 10 -6.16 -8.76 -17.28
CA LEU A 10 -5.97 -8.86 -18.74
C LEU A 10 -4.51 -8.96 -19.20
N ALA A 11 -3.53 -8.89 -18.31
CA ALA A 11 -2.11 -8.99 -18.67
C ALA A 11 -1.53 -10.41 -18.58
N ALA A 12 -2.29 -11.42 -18.15
CA ALA A 12 -1.82 -12.79 -17.98
C ALA A 12 -2.29 -13.76 -19.09
N LEU A 13 -2.98 -13.28 -20.13
CA LEU A 13 -3.62 -14.13 -21.17
C LEU A 13 -2.98 -14.04 -22.55
N ILE A 14 -1.81 -13.39 -22.71
CA ILE A 14 -1.13 -13.29 -24.03
C ILE A 14 0.09 -14.21 -24.17
N ALA A 15 0.37 -15.08 -23.21
CA ALA A 15 1.52 -16.00 -23.25
C ALA A 15 1.18 -17.49 -23.34
N ALA A 16 -0.09 -17.85 -23.63
CA ALA A 16 -0.46 -19.24 -23.93
C ALA A 16 -1.08 -19.30 -25.31
N GLY A 17 -0.29 -19.70 -26.30
CA GLY A 17 -0.78 -20.03 -27.62
C GLY A 17 -1.60 -21.30 -27.57
N ASP A 18 -2.90 -21.17 -27.69
CA ASP A 18 -3.78 -22.30 -28.03
C ASP A 18 -4.73 -21.89 -29.13
N HIS A 19 -4.53 -22.57 -30.29
CA HIS A 19 -5.33 -22.57 -31.49
C HIS A 19 -6.70 -23.19 -31.26
N TRP A 20 -7.69 -22.44 -30.79
CA TRP A 20 -9.10 -22.87 -30.87
C TRP A 20 -10.02 -21.66 -30.82
N LEU A 21 -10.10 -20.86 -31.87
CA LEU A 21 -11.25 -19.99 -32.20
C LEU A 21 -11.07 -19.37 -33.59
N LEU A 22 -11.31 -20.14 -34.62
CA LEU A 22 -11.79 -19.62 -35.89
C LEU A 22 -12.78 -20.63 -36.45
N PRO A 23 -14.06 -20.26 -36.55
CA PRO A 23 -14.61 -20.03 -37.89
C PRO A 23 -15.71 -18.95 -37.83
N TRP A 24 -15.44 -17.77 -38.25
CA TRP A 24 -16.46 -16.78 -38.63
C TRP A 24 -15.88 -15.62 -39.46
N ILE A 25 -14.89 -15.89 -40.32
CA ILE A 25 -14.50 -14.94 -41.36
C ILE A 25 -14.33 -15.72 -42.66
N SER A 26 -15.46 -16.01 -43.30
CA SER A 26 -15.53 -16.31 -44.69
C SER A 26 -16.52 -15.31 -45.30
N HIS A 27 -16.01 -14.22 -45.80
CA HIS A 27 -16.55 -13.36 -46.85
C HIS A 27 -15.87 -11.97 -46.77
N LEU A 28 -14.72 -11.84 -47.40
CA LEU A 28 -14.30 -10.58 -47.99
C LEU A 28 -13.58 -10.89 -49.29
N ASP A 29 -14.24 -10.42 -50.36
CA ASP A 29 -13.86 -10.59 -51.74
C ASP A 29 -12.51 -9.98 -52.10
N ASP A 30 -11.91 -10.56 -53.14
CA ASP A 30 -10.80 -10.12 -53.95
C ASP A 30 -10.87 -8.61 -54.28
N HIS A 31 -10.01 -7.80 -53.71
CA HIS A 31 -9.58 -6.56 -54.32
C HIS A 31 -8.04 -6.42 -54.25
N LYS A 32 -7.49 -6.58 -55.47
CA LYS A 32 -6.20 -6.12 -56.01
C LYS A 32 -5.25 -5.41 -55.03
N VAL A 33 -4.14 -6.06 -54.74
CA VAL A 33 -2.95 -5.41 -54.19
C VAL A 33 -2.33 -4.51 -55.26
N GLU A 34 -2.55 -3.22 -55.22
CA GLU A 34 -1.75 -2.22 -55.94
C GLU A 34 -0.46 -1.99 -55.19
N ILE A 35 0.67 -2.31 -55.84
CA ILE A 35 2.01 -2.01 -55.37
C ILE A 35 2.23 -0.50 -55.58
N TRP A 36 2.16 0.28 -54.49
CA TRP A 36 2.49 1.69 -54.52
C TRP A 36 4.00 1.88 -54.62
N SER A 37 4.44 2.64 -55.61
CA SER A 37 5.83 3.03 -55.82
C SER A 37 6.27 4.03 -54.76
N SER A 38 7.53 3.95 -54.38
CA SER A 38 8.19 4.60 -53.27
C SER A 38 8.40 6.14 -53.33
N SER A 39 7.41 6.91 -53.80
CA SER A 39 7.51 8.37 -53.91
C SER A 39 6.41 9.18 -53.20
N ASP A 40 5.46 8.52 -52.50
CA ASP A 40 4.39 9.18 -51.73
C ASP A 40 4.29 8.61 -50.31
N ILE A 41 5.40 8.47 -49.63
CA ILE A 41 5.36 8.25 -48.19
C ILE A 41 5.24 9.63 -47.56
N GLY A 42 3.99 10.11 -47.43
CA GLY A 42 3.67 11.11 -46.43
C GLY A 42 4.13 10.58 -45.06
N GLU A 43 4.78 11.46 -44.27
CA GLU A 43 5.27 11.16 -42.93
C GLU A 43 4.23 10.30 -42.19
N VAL A 44 4.61 9.05 -41.92
CA VAL A 44 3.86 8.16 -41.01
C VAL A 44 3.87 8.86 -39.67
N PRO A 45 2.73 9.17 -39.04
CA PRO A 45 2.70 9.74 -37.69
C PRO A 45 3.43 8.76 -36.78
N GLU A 46 4.54 9.18 -36.22
CA GLU A 46 5.30 8.38 -35.25
C GLU A 46 4.41 8.19 -34.01
N PRO A 47 4.01 6.95 -33.66
CA PRO A 47 3.09 6.69 -32.54
C PRO A 47 3.64 7.04 -31.16
N TRP A 48 4.88 7.53 -31.07
CA TRP A 48 5.58 7.91 -29.84
C TRP A 48 5.71 9.45 -29.64
N LEU A 49 5.17 10.27 -30.53
CA LEU A 49 5.24 11.73 -30.41
C LEU A 49 4.38 12.30 -29.26
N ASP A 50 3.45 11.50 -28.70
CA ASP A 50 2.62 11.87 -27.56
C ASP A 50 3.18 11.37 -26.19
N GLN A 51 4.32 10.69 -26.16
CA GLN A 51 4.90 10.25 -24.89
C GLN A 51 5.83 11.31 -24.33
N ASP A 52 5.61 11.65 -23.04
CA ASP A 52 6.50 12.54 -22.31
C ASP A 52 7.96 12.04 -22.40
N PRO A 53 8.92 12.84 -22.87
CA PRO A 53 10.30 12.40 -23.09
C PRO A 53 11.01 11.91 -21.82
N ALA A 54 10.47 12.19 -20.65
CA ALA A 54 10.98 11.70 -19.36
C ALA A 54 10.34 10.39 -18.90
N ASP A 55 9.31 9.86 -19.58
CA ASP A 55 8.53 8.69 -19.11
C ASP A 55 9.41 7.48 -18.78
N SER A 56 10.30 7.09 -19.70
CA SER A 56 11.20 5.95 -19.49
C SER A 56 12.12 6.14 -18.29
N LEU A 57 12.65 7.36 -18.10
CA LEU A 57 13.52 7.69 -16.99
C LEU A 57 12.74 7.72 -15.67
N TYR A 58 11.52 8.24 -15.69
CA TYR A 58 10.64 8.28 -14.52
C TYR A 58 10.24 6.86 -14.07
N ARG A 59 9.86 5.99 -15.01
CA ARG A 59 9.55 4.58 -14.70
C ARG A 59 10.74 3.85 -14.09
N LEU A 60 11.93 4.02 -14.68
CA LEU A 60 13.16 3.42 -14.15
C LEU A 60 13.47 3.94 -12.73
N ALA A 61 13.30 5.24 -12.49
CA ALA A 61 13.50 5.83 -11.17
C ALA A 61 12.49 5.29 -10.15
N ARG A 62 11.21 5.13 -10.53
CA ARG A 62 10.17 4.53 -9.69
C ARG A 62 10.46 3.07 -9.37
N GLU A 63 10.89 2.30 -10.35
CA GLU A 63 11.27 0.90 -10.15
C GLU A 63 12.47 0.77 -9.20
N THR A 64 13.48 1.61 -9.38
CA THR A 64 14.67 1.66 -8.51
C THR A 64 14.29 2.02 -7.08
N LEU A 65 13.37 2.98 -6.91
CA LEU A 65 12.82 3.35 -5.60
C LEU A 65 12.09 2.17 -4.94
N ASN A 66 11.28 1.45 -5.70
CA ASN A 66 10.55 0.28 -5.21
C ASN A 66 11.50 -0.86 -4.78
N ARG A 67 12.64 -0.98 -5.44
CA ARG A 67 13.71 -1.92 -5.07
C ARG A 67 14.50 -1.47 -3.82
N ARG A 68 14.14 -0.30 -3.22
CA ARG A 68 14.83 0.32 -2.08
C ARG A 68 16.28 0.76 -2.36
N ASP A 69 16.68 0.85 -3.62
CA ASP A 69 17.93 1.49 -3.98
C ASP A 69 17.73 3.02 -4.02
N TYR A 70 17.66 3.58 -2.82
CA TYR A 70 17.35 5.00 -2.63
C TYR A 70 18.40 5.92 -3.22
N ARG A 71 19.67 5.53 -3.23
CA ARG A 71 20.76 6.34 -3.78
C ARG A 71 20.64 6.48 -5.30
N THR A 72 20.48 5.36 -5.99
CA THR A 72 20.27 5.36 -7.44
C THR A 72 18.96 6.03 -7.82
N ALA A 73 17.88 5.78 -7.09
CA ALA A 73 16.58 6.41 -7.32
C ALA A 73 16.66 7.93 -7.19
N ALA A 74 17.29 8.48 -6.13
CA ALA A 74 17.48 9.92 -5.96
C ALA A 74 18.25 10.54 -7.13
N THR A 75 19.29 9.86 -7.61
CA THR A 75 20.09 10.30 -8.77
C THR A 75 19.27 10.30 -10.07
N LEU A 76 18.44 9.29 -10.29
CA LEU A 76 17.59 9.20 -11.48
C LEU A 76 16.49 10.27 -11.46
N PHE A 77 15.81 10.47 -10.32
CA PHE A 77 14.81 11.53 -10.19
C PHE A 77 15.40 12.92 -10.38
N ALA A 78 16.61 13.19 -9.87
CA ALA A 78 17.30 14.47 -10.07
C ALA A 78 17.58 14.79 -11.55
N LYS A 79 17.81 13.76 -12.38
CA LYS A 79 18.06 13.93 -13.82
C LYS A 79 16.81 14.38 -14.59
N ILE A 80 15.61 14.10 -14.09
CA ILE A 80 14.38 14.41 -14.82
C ILE A 80 14.18 15.93 -14.96
N PRO A 81 14.08 16.73 -13.90
CA PRO A 81 13.93 18.18 -14.05
C PRO A 81 15.16 18.85 -14.68
N ALA A 82 16.36 18.28 -14.51
CA ALA A 82 17.58 18.80 -15.10
C ALA A 82 17.60 18.62 -16.63
N ARG A 83 17.15 17.48 -17.15
CA ARG A 83 17.18 17.13 -18.58
C ARG A 83 15.87 17.46 -19.29
N TYR A 84 14.75 17.36 -18.61
CA TYR A 84 13.41 17.51 -19.14
C TYR A 84 12.57 18.47 -18.28
N PRO A 85 12.94 19.76 -18.19
CA PRO A 85 12.29 20.70 -17.27
C PRO A 85 10.81 21.00 -17.61
N LYS A 86 10.38 20.69 -18.85
CA LYS A 86 9.00 20.86 -19.31
C LYS A 86 8.16 19.56 -19.24
N SER A 87 8.74 18.46 -18.80
CA SER A 87 8.06 17.18 -18.64
C SER A 87 6.98 17.30 -17.55
N GLY A 88 5.84 16.64 -17.76
CA GLY A 88 4.79 16.49 -16.77
C GLY A 88 5.25 15.75 -15.49
N TYR A 89 6.33 14.98 -15.59
CA TYR A 89 6.94 14.28 -14.46
C TYR A 89 7.94 15.14 -13.66
N ALA A 90 8.36 16.30 -14.17
CA ALA A 90 9.38 17.12 -13.50
C ALA A 90 8.94 17.60 -12.10
N PRO A 91 7.69 18.02 -11.88
CA PRO A 91 7.21 18.39 -10.53
C PRO A 91 7.31 17.24 -9.54
N ASP A 92 6.83 16.06 -9.91
CA ASP A 92 6.81 14.90 -9.03
C ASP A 92 8.20 14.31 -8.80
N ALA A 93 9.11 14.47 -9.76
CA ALA A 93 10.48 13.99 -9.64
C ALA A 93 11.25 14.66 -8.49
N PHE A 94 11.03 15.94 -8.21
CA PHE A 94 11.59 16.62 -7.04
C PHE A 94 11.11 16.00 -5.72
N TYR A 95 9.83 15.70 -5.62
CA TYR A 95 9.25 15.05 -4.44
C TYR A 95 9.86 13.66 -4.22
N TRP A 96 9.88 12.83 -5.26
CA TRP A 96 10.43 11.48 -5.16
C TRP A 96 11.94 11.44 -4.94
N GLN A 97 12.68 12.42 -5.47
CA GLN A 97 14.08 12.63 -5.14
C GLN A 97 14.26 12.88 -3.63
N ALA A 98 13.49 13.84 -3.09
CA ALA A 98 13.54 14.18 -1.68
C ALA A 98 13.12 13.00 -0.80
N PHE A 99 12.11 12.26 -1.19
CA PHE A 99 11.67 11.05 -0.48
C PHE A 99 12.77 9.99 -0.44
N ALA A 100 13.44 9.72 -1.57
CA ALA A 100 14.55 8.76 -1.63
C ALA A 100 15.72 9.19 -0.72
N LEU A 101 16.09 10.46 -0.74
CA LEU A 101 17.14 11.03 0.12
C LEU A 101 16.75 10.95 1.61
N TYR A 102 15.49 11.25 1.95
CA TYR A 102 14.98 11.09 3.31
C TYR A 102 15.09 9.63 3.80
N ARG A 103 14.81 8.67 2.93
CA ARG A 103 14.94 7.23 3.25
C ARG A 103 16.39 6.78 3.47
N MET A 104 17.38 7.48 2.92
CA MET A 104 18.79 7.25 3.21
C MET A 104 19.18 7.73 4.62
N GLY A 105 18.59 8.81 5.08
CA GLY A 105 18.62 9.23 6.48
C GLY A 105 19.90 9.91 6.98
N GLY A 106 20.92 10.15 6.13
CA GLY A 106 22.11 10.92 6.50
C GLY A 106 21.84 12.43 6.59
N ASN A 107 22.63 13.18 7.39
CA ASN A 107 22.41 14.62 7.55
C ASN A 107 22.60 15.40 6.23
N GLN A 108 23.54 14.98 5.40
CA GLN A 108 23.74 15.59 4.09
C GLN A 108 22.53 15.30 3.17
N GLU A 109 22.09 14.06 3.13
CA GLU A 109 20.95 13.62 2.33
C GLU A 109 19.65 14.33 2.76
N LEU A 110 19.45 14.53 4.06
CA LEU A 110 18.31 15.29 4.56
C LEU A 110 18.32 16.76 4.11
N ARG A 111 19.50 17.42 4.11
CA ARG A 111 19.63 18.79 3.58
C ARG A 111 19.42 18.85 2.06
N GLU A 112 19.94 17.87 1.31
CA GLU A 112 19.68 17.77 -0.13
C GLU A 112 18.19 17.53 -0.43
N ALA A 113 17.52 16.74 0.39
CA ALA A 113 16.06 16.54 0.28
C ALA A 113 15.30 17.85 0.48
N LEU A 114 15.64 18.65 1.50
CA LEU A 114 15.04 19.98 1.70
C LEU A 114 15.26 20.90 0.51
N LYS A 115 16.47 20.87 -0.06
CA LYS A 115 16.79 21.66 -1.24
C LYS A 115 15.92 21.28 -2.44
N ALA A 116 15.70 19.99 -2.66
CA ALA A 116 14.84 19.50 -3.75
C ALA A 116 13.38 19.95 -3.55
N LEU A 117 12.83 19.86 -2.33
CA LEU A 117 11.47 20.32 -2.02
C LEU A 117 11.30 21.83 -2.17
N LYS A 118 12.28 22.62 -1.71
CA LYS A 118 12.30 24.09 -1.91
C LYS A 118 12.37 24.46 -3.41
N GLN A 119 13.10 23.68 -4.23
CA GLN A 119 13.12 23.88 -5.68
C GLN A 119 11.79 23.52 -6.34
N GLN A 120 11.14 22.42 -5.96
CA GLN A 120 9.81 22.08 -6.44
C GLN A 120 8.82 23.23 -6.19
N ARG A 121 8.74 23.70 -4.95
CA ARG A 121 7.83 24.78 -4.58
C ARG A 121 8.08 26.07 -5.37
N LYS A 122 9.34 26.38 -5.64
CA LYS A 122 9.71 27.58 -6.41
C LYS A 122 9.36 27.46 -7.90
N GLN A 123 9.60 26.27 -8.50
CA GLN A 123 9.43 26.08 -9.93
C GLN A 123 8.03 25.59 -10.32
N PHE A 124 7.37 24.85 -9.42
CA PHE A 124 6.09 24.21 -9.67
C PHE A 124 5.14 24.39 -8.47
N PRO A 125 4.65 25.62 -8.21
CA PRO A 125 3.81 25.90 -7.03
C PRO A 125 2.48 25.12 -7.02
N ASN A 126 1.99 24.70 -8.19
CA ASN A 126 0.74 23.96 -8.35
C ASN A 126 0.96 22.46 -8.61
N ALA A 127 2.11 21.89 -8.21
CA ALA A 127 2.36 20.47 -8.37
C ALA A 127 1.34 19.63 -7.57
N SER A 128 0.88 18.50 -8.14
CA SER A 128 -0.04 17.56 -7.47
C SER A 128 0.51 17.04 -6.14
N THR A 129 1.82 16.92 -6.03
CA THR A 129 2.56 16.48 -4.82
C THR A 129 2.87 17.61 -3.84
N HIS A 130 2.33 18.82 -4.03
CA HIS A 130 2.65 19.99 -3.19
C HIS A 130 2.35 19.77 -1.69
N GLY A 131 1.18 19.18 -1.37
CA GLY A 131 0.78 18.87 0.00
C GLY A 131 1.70 17.84 0.67
N ASP A 132 2.03 16.78 -0.06
CA ASP A 132 2.94 15.73 0.40
C ASP A 132 4.38 16.25 0.57
N ALA A 133 4.81 17.12 -0.34
CA ALA A 133 6.12 17.78 -0.28
C ALA A 133 6.24 18.66 0.98
N ALA A 134 5.23 19.44 1.30
CA ALA A 134 5.18 20.26 2.52
C ALA A 134 5.18 19.40 3.81
N ALA A 135 4.48 18.26 3.80
CA ALA A 135 4.49 17.32 4.92
C ALA A 135 5.87 16.67 5.10
N LEU A 136 6.51 16.27 4.00
CA LEU A 136 7.85 15.68 4.01
C LEU A 136 8.89 16.71 4.47
N GLU A 137 8.81 17.97 4.01
CA GLU A 137 9.68 19.08 4.42
C GLU A 137 9.66 19.25 5.94
N ARG A 138 8.49 19.38 6.55
CA ARG A 138 8.33 19.50 8.01
C ARG A 138 8.93 18.31 8.76
N ARG A 139 8.76 17.09 8.23
CA ARG A 139 9.33 15.89 8.85
C ARG A 139 10.85 15.89 8.81
N ILE A 140 11.45 16.31 7.70
CA ILE A 140 12.89 16.40 7.54
C ILE A 140 13.46 17.49 8.44
N GLN A 141 12.83 18.65 8.51
CA GLN A 141 13.20 19.76 9.43
C GLN A 141 13.18 19.31 10.89
N GLY A 142 12.12 18.62 11.32
CA GLY A 142 12.02 18.06 12.66
C GLY A 142 13.13 17.03 12.96
N GLU A 143 13.54 16.24 12.00
CA GLU A 143 14.62 15.26 12.15
C GLU A 143 15.99 15.94 12.24
N LEU A 144 16.26 16.92 11.41
CA LEU A 144 17.49 17.72 11.47
C LEU A 144 17.60 18.53 12.77
N ALA A 145 16.49 19.14 13.21
CA ALA A 145 16.44 19.87 14.50
C ALA A 145 16.75 18.95 15.67
N ARG A 146 16.21 17.73 15.70
CA ARG A 146 16.53 16.72 16.74
C ARG A 146 18.01 16.30 16.72
N ARG A 147 18.67 16.39 15.57
CA ARG A 147 20.10 16.08 15.40
C ARG A 147 21.02 17.28 15.67
N GLY A 148 20.46 18.40 16.11
CA GLY A 148 21.23 19.61 16.49
C GLY A 148 21.51 20.58 15.34
N ASP A 149 20.79 20.50 14.23
CA ASP A 149 20.86 21.49 13.14
C ASP A 149 20.13 22.77 13.60
N SER A 150 20.88 23.86 13.81
CA SER A 150 20.37 25.12 14.35
C SER A 150 19.40 25.83 13.40
N ASP A 151 19.62 25.72 12.09
CA ASP A 151 18.79 26.36 11.08
C ASP A 151 17.45 25.65 10.97
N ALA A 152 17.46 24.32 10.99
CA ALA A 152 16.25 23.51 11.04
C ALA A 152 15.47 23.71 12.33
N ALA A 153 16.16 23.87 13.48
CA ALA A 153 15.52 24.18 14.77
C ALA A 153 14.83 25.56 14.77
N ALA A 154 15.45 26.57 14.14
CA ALA A 154 14.85 27.88 13.99
C ALA A 154 13.62 27.86 13.05
N GLU A 155 13.71 27.16 11.91
CA GLU A 155 12.57 27.00 10.98
C GLU A 155 11.40 26.26 11.66
N VAL A 156 11.67 25.21 12.46
CA VAL A 156 10.64 24.48 13.22
C VAL A 156 10.00 25.37 14.29
N SER A 157 10.81 26.19 15.01
CA SER A 157 10.31 27.10 16.03
C SER A 157 9.45 28.20 15.43
N GLU A 158 9.82 28.77 14.29
CA GLU A 158 9.02 29.77 13.59
C GLU A 158 7.74 29.16 13.00
N ALA A 159 7.83 27.96 12.42
CA ALA A 159 6.64 27.22 11.95
C ALA A 159 5.68 26.90 13.11
N ALA A 160 6.21 26.58 14.30
CA ALA A 160 5.40 26.34 15.51
C ALA A 160 4.71 27.64 15.98
N ARG A 161 5.41 28.80 15.89
CA ARG A 161 4.86 30.10 16.23
C ARG A 161 3.68 30.48 15.28
N VAL A 162 3.88 30.27 13.97
CA VAL A 162 2.84 30.49 12.96
C VAL A 162 1.72 29.45 13.08
N ALA A 163 2.04 28.19 13.37
CA ALA A 163 1.06 27.10 13.55
C ALA A 163 0.19 27.28 14.82
N GLY A 164 0.62 28.13 15.78
CA GLY A 164 -0.23 28.54 16.88
C GLY A 164 -1.49 29.27 16.45
N GLU A 165 -1.51 29.80 15.22
CA GLU A 165 -2.67 30.46 14.60
C GLU A 165 -3.50 29.50 13.68
N VAL A 166 -2.94 28.32 13.33
CA VAL A 166 -3.60 27.32 12.48
C VAL A 166 -4.02 26.13 13.34
N PRO A 167 -5.30 25.71 13.28
CA PRO A 167 -5.75 24.52 14.02
C PRO A 167 -4.93 23.30 13.64
N PRO A 168 -4.42 22.49 14.60
CA PRO A 168 -3.69 21.27 14.27
C PRO A 168 -4.62 20.31 13.51
N VAL A 169 -4.15 19.84 12.36
CA VAL A 169 -4.81 18.76 11.62
C VAL A 169 -4.73 17.49 12.47
N PRO A 170 -5.83 16.79 12.73
CA PRO A 170 -5.80 15.52 13.45
C PRO A 170 -4.86 14.54 12.76
N PRO A 171 -4.12 13.69 13.51
CA PRO A 171 -3.21 12.74 12.90
C PRO A 171 -3.97 11.81 11.96
N VAL A 172 -3.51 11.75 10.72
CA VAL A 172 -4.00 10.76 9.75
C VAL A 172 -3.60 9.38 10.29
N PRO A 173 -4.53 8.43 10.39
CA PRO A 173 -4.24 7.09 10.86
C PRO A 173 -3.16 6.41 9.99
N PRO A 174 -2.36 5.51 10.55
CA PRO A 174 -1.24 4.90 9.83
C PRO A 174 -1.71 4.17 8.57
N VAL A 175 -1.00 4.42 7.48
CA VAL A 175 -1.20 3.72 6.21
C VAL A 175 -1.08 2.19 6.44
N PRO A 176 -1.94 1.37 5.80
CA PRO A 176 -1.88 -0.09 5.92
C PRO A 176 -0.49 -0.63 5.60
N PRO A 177 -0.09 -1.74 6.22
CA PRO A 177 1.13 -2.43 5.82
C PRO A 177 1.03 -2.82 4.35
N VAL A 178 2.02 -2.40 3.56
CA VAL A 178 2.15 -2.85 2.17
C VAL A 178 2.28 -4.38 2.20
N PRO A 179 1.55 -5.12 1.34
CA PRO A 179 1.71 -6.56 1.22
C PRO A 179 3.19 -6.91 1.04
N PRO A 180 3.70 -7.98 1.64
CA PRO A 180 5.02 -8.45 1.32
C PRO A 180 5.09 -8.71 -0.18
N VAL A 181 5.98 -8.00 -0.85
CA VAL A 181 6.23 -8.22 -2.28
C VAL A 181 6.63 -9.70 -2.42
N PRO A 182 6.02 -10.45 -3.36
CA PRO A 182 6.48 -11.79 -3.64
C PRO A 182 7.99 -11.76 -3.84
N PRO A 183 8.73 -12.78 -3.40
CA PRO A 183 10.14 -12.84 -3.67
C PRO A 183 10.32 -12.64 -5.17
N SER A 184 10.82 -11.45 -5.54
CA SER A 184 11.05 -11.12 -6.93
C SER A 184 11.91 -12.25 -7.47
N GLY A 185 11.37 -13.03 -8.39
CA GLY A 185 12.17 -14.00 -9.09
C GLY A 185 13.38 -13.27 -9.64
N SER A 186 14.44 -13.17 -8.80
CA SER A 186 15.75 -13.25 -9.29
C SER A 186 16.51 -12.17 -10.02
N SER A 187 16.52 -10.95 -9.66
CA SER A 187 17.65 -10.15 -10.19
C SER A 187 18.80 -9.99 -9.21
N ALA A 188 18.56 -10.10 -7.90
CA ALA A 188 19.64 -10.01 -6.90
C ALA A 188 20.20 -11.41 -6.48
N SER A 189 19.44 -12.49 -6.70
CA SER A 189 19.91 -13.87 -6.41
C SER A 189 20.64 -14.53 -7.58
N SER A 190 20.56 -13.98 -8.79
CA SER A 190 21.33 -14.52 -9.93
C SER A 190 22.84 -14.28 -9.82
N SER A 191 23.26 -13.18 -9.17
CA SER A 191 24.70 -12.93 -8.95
C SER A 191 25.35 -13.83 -7.89
N ALA A 192 24.55 -14.36 -6.94
CA ALA A 192 25.06 -15.29 -5.93
C ALA A 192 25.10 -16.74 -6.42
N CYS A 193 24.47 -17.04 -7.57
CA CYS A 193 24.36 -18.38 -8.16
C CYS A 193 25.15 -18.52 -9.48
N SER A 194 26.03 -17.59 -9.82
CA SER A 194 26.81 -17.61 -11.06
C SER A 194 28.21 -18.18 -10.88
N GLY A 195 28.30 -19.49 -10.63
CA GLY A 195 29.54 -20.27 -10.73
C GLY A 195 29.46 -21.30 -11.85
N SER A 196 30.54 -21.61 -12.54
CA SER A 196 30.56 -22.51 -13.72
C SER A 196 30.00 -23.93 -13.46
N ASP A 197 30.14 -24.45 -12.24
CA ASP A 197 29.56 -25.76 -11.85
C ASP A 197 28.06 -25.68 -11.52
N ASP A 198 27.60 -24.51 -11.03
CA ASP A 198 26.19 -24.29 -10.75
C ASP A 198 25.39 -24.07 -12.04
N ASP A 199 25.98 -23.49 -13.09
CA ASP A 199 25.32 -23.28 -14.39
C ASP A 199 24.88 -24.60 -15.05
N MET A 200 25.72 -25.63 -15.05
CA MET A 200 25.38 -26.96 -15.61
C MET A 200 24.28 -27.66 -14.79
N ARG A 201 24.35 -27.55 -13.47
CA ARG A 201 23.33 -28.15 -12.57
C ARG A 201 22.01 -27.42 -12.67
N VAL A 202 22.05 -26.09 -12.76
CA VAL A 202 20.85 -25.25 -12.98
C VAL A 202 20.25 -25.52 -14.35
N ALA A 203 21.09 -25.68 -15.40
CA ALA A 203 20.63 -26.08 -16.73
C ALA A 203 19.96 -27.48 -16.71
N ALA A 204 20.54 -28.45 -15.99
CA ALA A 204 19.93 -29.75 -15.80
C ALA A 204 18.58 -29.68 -15.07
N LEU A 205 18.46 -28.81 -14.03
CA LEU A 205 17.16 -28.58 -13.36
C LEU A 205 16.15 -27.93 -14.30
N ASN A 206 16.56 -26.98 -15.17
CA ASN A 206 15.66 -26.39 -16.15
C ASN A 206 15.15 -27.42 -17.15
N ALA A 207 15.99 -28.41 -17.53
CA ALA A 207 15.54 -29.49 -18.40
C ALA A 207 14.46 -30.38 -17.74
N LEU A 208 14.42 -30.48 -16.40
CA LEU A 208 13.36 -31.21 -15.70
C LEU A 208 11.98 -30.55 -15.87
N GLN A 209 11.94 -29.24 -16.19
CA GLN A 209 10.66 -28.54 -16.46
C GLN A 209 9.91 -29.12 -17.66
N GLN A 210 10.65 -29.69 -18.62
CA GLN A 210 10.11 -30.30 -19.83
C GLN A 210 9.76 -31.79 -19.65
N MET A 211 10.08 -32.36 -18.48
CA MET A 211 9.82 -33.76 -18.18
C MET A 211 8.46 -33.95 -17.51
N ASP A 212 7.95 -35.18 -17.59
CA ASP A 212 6.78 -35.61 -16.84
C ASP A 212 7.01 -35.35 -15.33
N PRO A 213 6.04 -34.68 -14.62
CA PRO A 213 6.18 -34.35 -13.19
C PRO A 213 6.49 -35.57 -12.31
N SER A 214 5.96 -36.74 -12.63
CA SER A 214 6.20 -37.96 -11.85
C SER A 214 7.67 -38.42 -11.92
N ARG A 215 8.38 -38.12 -13.00
CA ARG A 215 9.80 -38.44 -13.20
C ARG A 215 10.72 -37.36 -12.65
N ALA A 216 10.30 -36.08 -12.76
CA ALA A 216 11.07 -34.93 -12.27
C ALA A 216 11.08 -34.87 -10.73
N ARG A 217 9.94 -35.15 -10.10
CA ARG A 217 9.74 -35.05 -8.65
C ARG A 217 10.80 -35.74 -7.81
N PRO A 218 11.16 -37.05 -8.00
CA PRO A 218 12.16 -37.70 -7.18
C PRO A 218 13.53 -37.04 -7.26
N ILE A 219 13.86 -36.40 -8.38
CA ILE A 219 15.09 -35.66 -8.57
C ILE A 219 15.07 -34.35 -7.78
N LEU A 220 13.94 -33.60 -7.85
CA LEU A 220 13.74 -32.37 -7.11
C LEU A 220 13.79 -32.64 -5.60
N GLU A 221 13.15 -33.69 -5.11
CA GLU A 221 13.21 -34.13 -3.70
C GLU A 221 14.66 -34.40 -3.25
N LYS A 222 15.46 -35.08 -4.07
CA LYS A 222 16.89 -35.33 -3.77
C LYS A 222 17.69 -34.02 -3.71
N VAL A 223 17.37 -33.04 -4.55
CA VAL A 223 18.01 -31.72 -4.51
C VAL A 223 17.61 -30.95 -3.24
N LEU A 224 16.34 -30.97 -2.88
CA LEU A 224 15.83 -30.32 -1.67
C LEU A 224 16.29 -30.98 -0.38
N ALA A 225 16.62 -32.28 -0.41
CA ALA A 225 17.20 -32.98 0.74
C ALA A 225 18.65 -32.56 1.04
N ARG A 226 19.34 -31.89 0.12
CA ARG A 226 20.69 -31.38 0.37
C ARG A 226 20.63 -30.18 1.30
N ARG A 227 21.43 -30.18 2.38
CA ARG A 227 21.43 -29.13 3.39
C ARG A 227 22.72 -28.28 3.41
N ASP A 228 23.63 -28.54 2.46
CA ASP A 228 24.89 -27.83 2.34
C ASP A 228 24.71 -26.42 1.72
N ALA A 229 25.61 -25.50 2.07
CA ALA A 229 25.56 -24.13 1.59
C ALA A 229 25.76 -24.01 0.05
N ARG A 230 26.46 -24.96 -0.58
CA ARG A 230 26.70 -24.93 -2.03
C ARG A 230 25.49 -25.35 -2.84
N SER A 231 24.49 -25.97 -2.23
CA SER A 231 23.27 -26.41 -2.91
C SER A 231 22.11 -25.39 -2.76
N VAL A 232 22.29 -24.22 -2.12
CA VAL A 232 21.25 -23.22 -1.90
C VAL A 232 20.58 -22.81 -3.21
N CYS A 233 21.36 -22.48 -4.24
CA CYS A 233 20.83 -22.07 -5.53
C CYS A 233 20.02 -23.17 -6.22
N LEU A 234 20.49 -24.41 -6.12
CA LEU A 234 19.76 -25.56 -6.66
C LEU A 234 18.46 -25.79 -5.91
N ARG A 235 18.45 -25.66 -4.56
CA ARG A 235 17.24 -25.80 -3.76
C ARG A 235 16.21 -24.71 -4.08
N ARG A 236 16.64 -23.44 -4.21
CA ARG A 236 15.75 -22.35 -4.64
C ARG A 236 15.10 -22.63 -5.98
N LYS A 237 15.90 -23.10 -6.96
CA LYS A 237 15.38 -23.48 -8.27
C LYS A 237 14.46 -24.70 -8.20
N ALA A 238 14.78 -25.69 -7.37
CA ALA A 238 13.95 -26.90 -7.19
C ALA A 238 12.58 -26.56 -6.57
N ILE A 239 12.52 -25.67 -5.59
CA ILE A 239 11.24 -25.14 -5.03
C ILE A 239 10.37 -24.54 -6.14
N PHE A 240 10.95 -23.67 -6.96
CA PHE A 240 10.23 -23.07 -8.08
C PHE A 240 9.68 -24.12 -9.07
N LEU A 241 10.51 -25.05 -9.50
CA LEU A 241 10.10 -26.09 -10.45
C LEU A 241 9.04 -27.03 -9.88
N LEU A 242 9.18 -27.40 -8.61
CA LEU A 242 8.20 -28.24 -7.91
C LEU A 242 6.81 -27.59 -7.87
N ALA A 243 6.77 -26.28 -7.57
CA ALA A 243 5.53 -25.53 -7.53
C ALA A 243 4.89 -25.38 -8.90
N GLN A 244 5.67 -25.12 -9.94
CA GLN A 244 5.15 -24.99 -11.31
C GLN A 244 4.56 -26.28 -11.88
N GLN A 245 5.13 -27.43 -11.51
CA GLN A 245 4.66 -28.72 -12.04
C GLN A 245 3.34 -29.17 -11.40
N GLN A 246 2.83 -28.48 -10.39
CA GLN A 246 1.59 -28.84 -9.65
C GLN A 246 1.51 -30.33 -9.31
N ALA A 247 2.67 -30.96 -9.03
CA ALA A 247 2.77 -32.38 -8.75
C ALA A 247 1.99 -32.72 -7.48
N ALA A 248 1.21 -33.80 -7.51
CA ALA A 248 0.50 -34.29 -6.34
C ALA A 248 1.44 -34.46 -5.14
N GLY A 249 1.15 -33.84 -4.00
CA GLY A 249 1.98 -33.86 -2.79
C GLY A 249 3.15 -32.88 -2.79
N ALA A 250 3.19 -31.93 -3.71
CA ALA A 250 4.17 -30.83 -3.68
C ALA A 250 4.05 -30.02 -2.37
N GLU A 251 2.84 -29.92 -1.82
CA GLU A 251 2.56 -29.19 -0.58
C GLU A 251 3.37 -29.74 0.62
N ASP A 252 3.52 -31.05 0.72
CA ASP A 252 4.25 -31.69 1.82
C ASP A 252 5.74 -31.37 1.74
N ILE A 253 6.30 -31.36 0.53
CA ILE A 253 7.71 -31.04 0.27
C ILE A 253 7.97 -29.55 0.50
N LEU A 254 7.06 -28.69 0.04
CA LEU A 254 7.12 -27.25 0.28
C LEU A 254 7.01 -26.94 1.78
N LEU A 255 6.11 -27.63 2.50
CA LEU A 255 5.98 -27.50 3.95
C LEU A 255 7.27 -27.91 4.67
N GLU A 256 7.85 -29.03 4.30
CA GLU A 256 9.12 -29.51 4.90
C GLU A 256 10.25 -28.51 4.62
N SER A 257 10.33 -27.98 3.39
CA SER A 257 11.32 -26.95 3.04
C SER A 257 11.10 -25.66 3.83
N ALA A 258 9.85 -25.21 3.98
CA ALA A 258 9.50 -24.02 4.76
C ALA A 258 9.86 -24.15 6.25
N ARG A 259 9.81 -25.37 6.80
CA ARG A 259 10.08 -25.64 8.21
C ARG A 259 11.56 -25.82 8.52
N SER A 260 12.28 -26.52 7.67
CA SER A 260 13.56 -27.13 8.03
C SER A 260 14.73 -26.71 7.15
N ASP A 261 14.53 -25.97 6.05
CA ASP A 261 15.67 -25.56 5.23
C ASP A 261 16.57 -24.58 6.00
N PRO A 262 17.90 -24.81 6.01
CA PRO A 262 18.82 -23.90 6.70
C PRO A 262 18.87 -22.48 6.10
N ASP A 263 18.59 -22.35 4.81
CA ASP A 263 18.57 -21.06 4.12
C ASP A 263 17.19 -20.37 4.25
N SER A 264 17.18 -19.15 4.79
CA SER A 264 15.94 -18.41 5.03
C SER A 264 15.19 -18.09 3.73
N GLU A 265 15.90 -17.85 2.64
CA GLU A 265 15.24 -17.53 1.37
C GLU A 265 14.57 -18.77 0.75
N VAL A 266 15.17 -19.97 0.90
CA VAL A 266 14.51 -21.23 0.51
C VAL A 266 13.22 -21.42 1.32
N ARG A 267 13.27 -21.18 2.65
CA ARG A 267 12.06 -21.24 3.50
C ARG A 267 10.99 -20.24 3.03
N ASN A 268 11.41 -19.00 2.77
CA ASN A 268 10.53 -17.94 2.31
C ASN A 268 9.85 -18.24 0.97
N GLN A 269 10.63 -18.77 0.01
CA GLN A 269 10.11 -19.19 -1.29
C GLN A 269 9.14 -20.36 -1.17
N ALA A 270 9.42 -21.32 -0.30
CA ALA A 270 8.50 -22.43 -0.07
C ALA A 270 7.14 -21.96 0.47
N VAL A 271 7.12 -21.02 1.43
CA VAL A 271 5.87 -20.41 1.93
C VAL A 271 5.16 -19.64 0.83
N PHE A 272 5.90 -18.88 0.02
CA PHE A 272 5.30 -18.15 -1.11
C PHE A 272 4.62 -19.11 -2.09
N TRP A 273 5.29 -20.19 -2.48
CA TRP A 273 4.69 -21.15 -3.40
C TRP A 273 3.49 -21.89 -2.81
N LEU A 274 3.46 -22.14 -1.50
CA LEU A 274 2.25 -22.66 -0.83
C LEU A 274 1.06 -21.69 -0.99
N SER A 275 1.29 -20.38 -1.09
CA SER A 275 0.21 -19.41 -1.35
C SER A 275 -0.38 -19.49 -2.77
N GLN A 276 0.39 -20.02 -3.72
CA GLN A 276 -0.02 -20.17 -5.12
C GLN A 276 -0.70 -21.51 -5.40
N VAL A 277 -0.57 -22.47 -4.48
CA VAL A 277 -1.22 -23.79 -4.60
C VAL A 277 -2.61 -23.72 -3.98
N GLY A 278 -3.65 -23.70 -4.81
CA GLY A 278 -5.05 -23.49 -4.40
C GLY A 278 -5.72 -24.69 -3.69
N THR A 279 -4.97 -25.56 -3.03
CA THR A 279 -5.49 -26.77 -2.37
C THR A 279 -5.72 -26.55 -0.87
N GLU A 280 -6.67 -27.29 -0.30
CA GLU A 280 -6.87 -27.32 1.16
C GLU A 280 -5.65 -27.88 1.91
N ARG A 281 -4.83 -28.72 1.26
CA ARG A 281 -3.56 -29.21 1.83
C ARG A 281 -2.55 -28.09 2.01
N ALA A 282 -2.46 -27.16 1.06
CA ALA A 282 -1.61 -25.97 1.18
C ALA A 282 -2.08 -25.09 2.37
N VAL A 283 -3.38 -24.89 2.53
CA VAL A 283 -3.93 -24.17 3.69
C VAL A 283 -3.58 -24.85 5.01
N VAL A 284 -3.68 -26.21 5.09
CA VAL A 284 -3.26 -26.98 6.27
C VAL A 284 -1.76 -26.82 6.54
N ALA A 285 -0.95 -26.83 5.48
CA ALA A 285 0.50 -26.63 5.60
C ALA A 285 0.83 -25.24 6.16
N LEU A 286 0.19 -24.19 5.63
CA LEU A 286 0.37 -22.82 6.09
C LEU A 286 -0.13 -22.61 7.54
N ASP A 287 -1.29 -23.15 7.90
CA ASP A 287 -1.79 -23.14 9.29
C ASP A 287 -0.80 -23.83 10.25
N SER A 288 -0.22 -24.96 9.80
CA SER A 288 0.81 -25.67 10.55
C SER A 288 2.07 -24.81 10.76
N ILE A 289 2.48 -24.01 9.77
CA ILE A 289 3.59 -23.05 9.94
C ILE A 289 3.23 -22.02 11.00
N LEU A 290 2.02 -21.43 10.96
CA LEU A 290 1.59 -20.47 11.97
C LEU A 290 1.60 -21.04 13.38
N ARG A 291 1.28 -22.32 13.54
CA ARG A 291 1.21 -22.98 14.86
C ARG A 291 2.57 -23.35 15.42
N PHE A 292 3.48 -23.81 14.60
CA PHE A 292 4.69 -24.50 15.06
C PHE A 292 6.00 -23.79 14.73
N SER A 293 6.03 -22.88 13.76
CA SER A 293 7.24 -22.10 13.48
C SER A 293 7.55 -21.15 14.64
N LYS A 294 8.82 -21.05 15.02
CA LYS A 294 9.33 -20.03 15.95
C LYS A 294 9.91 -18.81 15.22
N ASP A 295 10.01 -18.88 13.90
CA ASP A 295 10.53 -17.83 13.05
C ASP A 295 9.39 -16.84 12.72
N ALA A 296 9.49 -15.61 13.28
CA ALA A 296 8.48 -14.60 13.13
C ALA A 296 8.33 -14.12 11.67
N GLU A 297 9.41 -14.13 10.88
CA GLU A 297 9.37 -13.77 9.47
C GLU A 297 8.61 -14.81 8.65
N ILE A 298 8.87 -16.09 8.92
CA ILE A 298 8.14 -17.19 8.28
C ILE A 298 6.65 -17.17 8.64
N GLN A 299 6.32 -16.86 9.91
CA GLN A 299 4.92 -16.69 10.32
C GLN A 299 4.26 -15.53 9.60
N GLU A 300 4.96 -14.39 9.48
CA GLU A 300 4.46 -13.23 8.73
C GLU A 300 4.13 -13.58 7.27
N ARG A 301 5.03 -14.31 6.60
CA ARG A 301 4.81 -14.78 5.24
C ARG A 301 3.67 -15.78 5.13
N ALA A 302 3.50 -16.65 6.13
CA ALA A 302 2.38 -17.57 6.19
C ALA A 302 1.03 -16.86 6.42
N VAL A 303 1.00 -15.78 7.21
CA VAL A 303 -0.18 -14.91 7.34
C VAL A 303 -0.58 -14.32 5.98
N PHE A 304 0.39 -13.78 5.24
CA PHE A 304 0.14 -13.30 3.89
C PHE A 304 -0.32 -14.43 2.95
N ALA A 305 0.37 -15.56 2.96
CA ALA A 305 0.02 -16.71 2.12
C ALA A 305 -1.43 -17.17 2.36
N LEU A 306 -1.85 -17.30 3.62
CA LEU A 306 -3.22 -17.66 3.98
C LEU A 306 -4.24 -16.60 3.53
N SER A 307 -3.87 -15.32 3.51
CA SER A 307 -4.77 -14.26 3.04
C SER A 307 -5.11 -14.37 1.53
N GLN A 308 -4.24 -15.03 0.75
CA GLN A 308 -4.48 -15.27 -0.68
C GLN A 308 -5.44 -16.45 -0.93
N HIS A 309 -5.68 -17.29 0.08
CA HIS A 309 -6.64 -18.39 -0.01
C HIS A 309 -8.03 -17.91 0.42
N GLN A 310 -9.03 -18.12 -0.43
CA GLN A 310 -10.42 -17.72 -0.15
C GLN A 310 -11.21 -18.76 0.66
N SER A 311 -10.56 -19.81 1.17
CA SER A 311 -11.25 -20.86 1.91
C SER A 311 -11.62 -20.41 3.33
N SER A 312 -12.73 -20.92 3.83
CA SER A 312 -13.18 -20.68 5.22
C SER A 312 -12.13 -21.12 6.25
N ARG A 313 -11.38 -22.17 5.92
CA ARG A 313 -10.31 -22.69 6.76
C ARG A 313 -9.14 -21.71 6.86
N ALA A 314 -8.74 -21.08 5.75
CA ALA A 314 -7.69 -20.04 5.76
C ALA A 314 -8.12 -18.85 6.62
N GLN A 315 -9.38 -18.41 6.48
CA GLN A 315 -9.92 -17.33 7.30
C GLN A 315 -9.95 -17.71 8.79
N GLN A 316 -10.31 -18.96 9.11
CA GLN A 316 -10.28 -19.45 10.48
C GLN A 316 -8.87 -19.51 11.05
N ALA A 317 -7.87 -19.94 10.27
CA ALA A 317 -6.47 -19.95 10.69
C ALA A 317 -5.97 -18.54 11.01
N LEU A 318 -6.30 -17.55 10.17
CA LEU A 318 -5.96 -16.14 10.40
C LEU A 318 -6.64 -15.59 11.66
N ARG A 319 -7.92 -15.90 11.90
CA ARG A 319 -8.65 -15.50 13.13
C ARG A 319 -7.97 -16.07 14.37
N THR A 320 -7.68 -17.38 14.35
CA THR A 320 -7.00 -18.04 15.47
C THR A 320 -5.62 -17.43 15.72
N TYR A 321 -4.87 -17.13 14.67
CA TYR A 321 -3.53 -16.51 14.81
C TYR A 321 -3.62 -15.08 15.36
N ALA A 322 -4.58 -14.27 14.93
CA ALA A 322 -4.76 -12.90 15.42
C ALA A 322 -5.02 -12.83 16.94
N GLU A 323 -5.59 -13.88 17.54
CA GLU A 323 -5.88 -13.96 18.99
C GLU A 323 -4.66 -14.40 19.82
N ARG A 324 -3.63 -14.96 19.21
CA ARG A 324 -2.46 -15.50 19.93
C ARG A 324 -1.63 -14.38 20.54
N THR A 325 -1.44 -14.43 21.85
CA THR A 325 -0.69 -13.42 22.62
C THR A 325 0.82 -13.67 22.67
N GLU A 326 1.25 -14.89 22.36
CA GLU A 326 2.64 -15.33 22.36
C GLU A 326 3.42 -15.00 21.09
N VAL A 327 2.73 -14.49 20.07
CA VAL A 327 3.36 -14.11 18.77
C VAL A 327 3.60 -12.60 18.71
N PRO A 328 4.53 -12.13 17.86
CA PRO A 328 4.79 -10.70 17.72
C PRO A 328 3.51 -9.91 17.39
N GLU A 329 3.32 -8.79 18.05
CA GLU A 329 2.15 -7.94 17.85
C GLU A 329 2.03 -7.46 16.40
N SER A 330 3.16 -7.15 15.75
CA SER A 330 3.22 -6.79 14.33
C SER A 330 2.62 -7.86 13.42
N ASN A 331 2.82 -9.15 13.72
CA ASN A 331 2.25 -10.24 12.95
C ASN A 331 0.73 -10.38 13.19
N ARG A 332 0.27 -10.10 14.42
CA ARG A 332 -1.15 -10.02 14.76
C ARG A 332 -1.84 -8.86 14.01
N GLU A 333 -1.19 -7.70 13.95
CA GLU A 333 -1.67 -6.56 13.17
C GLU A 333 -1.87 -6.92 11.69
N ARG A 334 -0.92 -7.67 11.11
CA ARG A 334 -1.04 -8.14 9.72
C ARG A 334 -2.21 -9.11 9.53
N ALA A 335 -2.40 -10.04 10.47
CA ALA A 335 -3.54 -10.95 10.41
C ALA A 335 -4.87 -10.18 10.50
N ILE A 336 -5.01 -9.21 11.43
CA ILE A 336 -6.17 -8.32 11.55
C ILE A 336 -6.41 -7.54 10.25
N PHE A 337 -5.32 -6.99 9.67
CA PHE A 337 -5.40 -6.28 8.39
C PHE A 337 -5.96 -7.17 7.27
N TRP A 338 -5.41 -8.37 7.10
CA TRP A 338 -5.85 -9.28 6.04
C TRP A 338 -7.26 -9.81 6.25
N LEU A 339 -7.68 -10.02 7.50
CA LEU A 339 -9.08 -10.32 7.82
C LEU A 339 -10.03 -9.19 7.38
N GLY A 340 -9.60 -7.94 7.54
CA GLY A 340 -10.31 -6.78 7.03
C GLY A 340 -10.39 -6.75 5.51
N GLN A 341 -9.27 -7.03 4.82
CA GLN A 341 -9.21 -7.03 3.35
C GLN A 341 -10.10 -8.12 2.72
N SER A 342 -10.31 -9.24 3.39
CA SER A 342 -11.20 -10.29 2.89
C SER A 342 -12.68 -9.90 2.87
N GLY A 343 -13.09 -8.89 3.64
CA GLY A 343 -14.40 -8.24 3.58
C GLY A 343 -15.59 -9.11 4.00
N THR A 344 -15.40 -10.28 4.62
CA THR A 344 -16.49 -11.17 4.97
C THR A 344 -17.24 -10.71 6.23
N ALA A 345 -18.56 -10.91 6.28
CA ALA A 345 -19.37 -10.58 7.45
C ALA A 345 -18.91 -11.32 8.73
N GLU A 346 -18.42 -12.54 8.57
CA GLU A 346 -17.84 -13.33 9.66
C GLU A 346 -16.58 -12.67 10.25
N ASN A 347 -15.70 -12.17 9.39
CA ASN A 347 -14.50 -11.48 9.83
C ASN A 347 -14.86 -10.13 10.50
N ALA A 348 -15.84 -9.40 9.98
CA ALA A 348 -16.33 -8.19 10.64
C ALA A 348 -16.84 -8.47 12.05
N THR A 349 -17.65 -9.52 12.20
CA THR A 349 -18.18 -9.95 13.51
C THR A 349 -17.06 -10.37 14.46
N PHE A 350 -16.09 -11.15 13.95
CA PHE A 350 -14.91 -11.55 14.70
C PHE A 350 -14.09 -10.34 15.18
N LEU A 351 -13.79 -9.39 14.30
CA LEU A 351 -13.01 -8.21 14.61
C LEU A 351 -13.70 -7.31 15.64
N ARG A 352 -15.00 -7.09 15.52
CA ARG A 352 -15.80 -6.37 16.54
C ARG A 352 -15.75 -7.05 17.91
N GLY A 353 -15.86 -8.38 17.93
CA GLY A 353 -15.71 -9.15 19.16
C GLY A 353 -14.31 -9.09 19.75
N MET A 354 -13.29 -9.18 18.90
CA MET A 354 -11.88 -9.11 19.28
C MET A 354 -11.52 -7.76 19.89
N PHE A 355 -12.02 -6.64 19.36
CA PHE A 355 -11.76 -5.27 19.86
C PHE A 355 -11.99 -5.14 21.37
N ARG A 356 -13.02 -5.81 21.91
CA ARG A 356 -13.34 -5.76 23.35
C ARG A 356 -12.38 -6.58 24.21
N ARG A 357 -11.71 -7.59 23.64
CA ARG A 357 -10.80 -8.51 24.35
C ARG A 357 -9.35 -8.06 24.30
N ILE A 358 -8.99 -7.26 23.30
CA ILE A 358 -7.61 -6.79 23.11
C ILE A 358 -7.30 -5.69 24.12
N LYS A 359 -6.13 -5.82 24.78
CA LYS A 359 -5.59 -4.79 25.67
C LYS A 359 -4.70 -3.78 24.93
N SER A 360 -3.97 -4.22 23.89
CA SER A 360 -3.10 -3.37 23.10
C SER A 360 -3.91 -2.32 22.34
N GLU A 361 -3.54 -1.06 22.54
CA GLU A 361 -4.17 0.07 21.89
C GLU A 361 -3.90 0.04 20.38
N ASP A 362 -2.70 -0.35 19.94
CA ASP A 362 -2.32 -0.39 18.54
C ASP A 362 -3.08 -1.48 17.77
N LEU A 363 -3.26 -2.65 18.35
CA LEU A 363 -4.13 -3.68 17.78
C LEU A 363 -5.59 -3.21 17.69
N ARG A 364 -6.09 -2.50 18.71
CA ARG A 364 -7.45 -1.93 18.67
C ARG A 364 -7.60 -0.90 17.56
N LYS A 365 -6.62 -0.02 17.38
CA LYS A 365 -6.57 0.93 16.26
C LYS A 365 -6.57 0.20 14.91
N LYS A 366 -5.83 -0.90 14.80
CA LYS A 366 -5.81 -1.74 13.60
C LYS A 366 -7.18 -2.36 13.30
N VAL A 367 -7.91 -2.79 14.34
CA VAL A 367 -9.28 -3.30 14.18
C VAL A 367 -10.22 -2.21 13.66
N LEU A 368 -10.16 -0.98 14.22
CA LEU A 368 -10.97 0.14 13.71
C LEU A 368 -10.71 0.40 12.23
N PHE A 369 -9.41 0.46 11.87
CA PHE A 369 -9.00 0.61 10.48
C PHE A 369 -9.54 -0.52 9.58
N SER A 370 -9.35 -1.78 9.98
CA SER A 370 -9.78 -2.93 9.19
C SER A 370 -11.31 -2.93 8.96
N LEU A 371 -12.09 -2.61 9.99
CA LEU A 371 -13.55 -2.51 9.87
C LEU A 371 -13.99 -1.34 8.99
N SER A 372 -13.25 -0.21 8.99
CA SER A 372 -13.55 0.90 8.09
C SER A 372 -13.32 0.54 6.61
N GLN A 373 -12.25 -0.23 6.32
CA GLN A 373 -11.95 -0.70 4.96
C GLN A 373 -13.00 -1.69 4.44
N MET A 374 -13.60 -2.47 5.32
CA MET A 374 -14.72 -3.35 4.95
C MET A 374 -15.99 -2.56 4.58
N GLY A 375 -16.11 -1.33 5.07
CA GLY A 375 -17.25 -0.46 4.80
C GLY A 375 -18.58 -0.98 5.32
N GLY A 376 -19.66 -0.46 4.75
CA GLY A 376 -21.02 -0.86 5.06
C GLY A 376 -21.62 -0.20 6.31
N GLN A 377 -22.95 -0.07 6.31
CA GLN A 377 -23.67 0.63 7.39
C GLN A 377 -23.45 0.00 8.77
N GLU A 378 -23.35 -1.31 8.86
CA GLU A 378 -23.16 -2.02 10.12
C GLU A 378 -21.80 -1.72 10.75
N ASN A 379 -20.71 -1.76 9.95
CA ASN A 379 -19.37 -1.42 10.44
C ASN A 379 -19.25 0.07 10.77
N GLY A 380 -19.81 0.94 9.92
CA GLY A 380 -19.85 2.37 10.17
C GLY A 380 -20.59 2.71 11.45
N GLY A 381 -21.77 2.12 11.64
CA GLY A 381 -22.57 2.28 12.86
C GLY A 381 -21.85 1.78 14.11
N TRP A 382 -21.13 0.65 14.01
CA TRP A 382 -20.33 0.13 15.11
C TRP A 382 -19.15 1.06 15.45
N LEU A 383 -18.42 1.58 14.43
CA LEU A 383 -17.35 2.57 14.62
C LEU A 383 -17.87 3.83 15.30
N LEU A 384 -19.04 4.31 14.87
CA LEU A 384 -19.70 5.46 15.51
C LEU A 384 -20.10 5.15 16.97
N GLY A 385 -20.49 3.91 17.25
CA GLY A 385 -20.75 3.43 18.62
C GLY A 385 -19.50 3.51 19.49
N VAL A 386 -18.34 3.09 18.99
CA VAL A 386 -17.06 3.22 19.70
C VAL A 386 -16.70 4.70 19.93
N ALA A 387 -16.96 5.58 18.96
CA ALA A 387 -16.72 7.02 19.11
C ALA A 387 -17.60 7.66 20.20
N ARG A 388 -18.82 7.14 20.39
CA ARG A 388 -19.77 7.60 21.43
C ARG A 388 -19.49 7.01 22.82
N ASP A 389 -18.76 5.91 22.89
CA ASP A 389 -18.50 5.20 24.14
C ASP A 389 -17.50 5.97 25.01
N SER A 390 -17.98 6.63 26.08
CA SER A 390 -17.16 7.39 27.01
C SER A 390 -16.19 6.53 27.85
N ALA A 391 -16.37 5.21 27.89
CA ALA A 391 -15.44 4.31 28.53
C ALA A 391 -14.13 4.14 27.73
N GLN A 392 -14.13 4.53 26.45
CA GLN A 392 -12.94 4.54 25.63
C GLN A 392 -12.11 5.82 25.84
N GLY A 393 -10.79 5.69 25.77
CA GLY A 393 -9.90 6.84 25.79
C GLY A 393 -10.17 7.81 24.63
N ILE A 394 -9.95 9.11 24.85
CA ILE A 394 -10.27 10.16 23.87
C ILE A 394 -9.66 9.89 22.49
N GLU A 395 -8.41 9.44 22.42
CA GLU A 395 -7.73 9.16 21.13
C GLU A 395 -8.37 7.98 20.39
N MET A 396 -8.80 6.94 21.09
CA MET A 396 -9.53 5.83 20.50
C MET A 396 -10.88 6.28 19.93
N ARG A 397 -11.59 7.14 20.65
CA ARG A 397 -12.87 7.72 20.21
C ARG A 397 -12.70 8.60 18.98
N LYS A 398 -11.67 9.44 18.94
CA LYS A 398 -11.33 10.29 17.79
C LYS A 398 -11.01 9.45 16.56
N GLN A 399 -10.21 8.40 16.73
CA GLN A 399 -9.90 7.47 15.62
C GLN A 399 -11.14 6.72 15.13
N ALA A 400 -11.97 6.22 16.04
CA ALA A 400 -13.22 5.57 15.67
C ALA A 400 -14.15 6.51 14.89
N LEU A 401 -14.23 7.78 15.30
CA LEU A 401 -15.00 8.81 14.62
C LEU A 401 -14.46 9.10 13.21
N PHE A 402 -13.13 9.23 13.07
CA PHE A 402 -12.49 9.41 11.78
C PHE A 402 -12.85 8.25 10.83
N TRP A 403 -12.67 7.02 11.29
CA TRP A 403 -12.96 5.85 10.49
C TRP A 403 -14.46 5.65 10.20
N ALA A 404 -15.34 6.05 11.12
CA ALA A 404 -16.77 6.08 10.85
C ALA A 404 -17.09 7.03 9.69
N GLY A 405 -16.45 8.20 9.66
CA GLY A 405 -16.57 9.15 8.55
C GLY A 405 -16.13 8.56 7.22
N GLN A 406 -15.01 7.83 7.20
CA GLN A 406 -14.49 7.16 5.99
C GLN A 406 -15.33 5.93 5.58
N ALA A 407 -15.94 5.22 6.52
CA ALA A 407 -16.79 4.06 6.25
C ALA A 407 -18.18 4.40 5.66
N GLY A 408 -18.44 5.67 5.36
CA GLY A 408 -19.69 6.11 4.73
C GLY A 408 -20.89 6.17 5.69
N VAL A 409 -20.66 6.45 6.98
CA VAL A 409 -21.75 6.79 7.90
C VAL A 409 -22.53 7.99 7.35
N PRO A 410 -23.87 7.96 7.35
CA PRO A 410 -24.68 9.10 6.89
C PRO A 410 -24.29 10.39 7.59
N ILE A 411 -24.13 11.49 6.82
CA ILE A 411 -23.72 12.78 7.36
C ILE A 411 -24.67 13.27 8.47
N THR A 412 -25.95 12.94 8.39
CA THR A 412 -26.95 13.28 9.41
C THR A 412 -26.63 12.69 10.78
N GLN A 413 -26.07 11.49 10.85
CA GLN A 413 -25.67 10.87 12.13
C GLN A 413 -24.43 11.56 12.74
N LEU A 414 -23.56 12.09 11.90
CA LEU A 414 -22.37 12.87 12.34
C LEU A 414 -22.78 14.26 12.81
N THR A 415 -23.69 14.93 12.08
CA THR A 415 -24.20 16.27 12.49
C THR A 415 -25.01 16.20 13.78
N ASP A 416 -25.81 15.15 13.95
CA ASP A 416 -26.51 14.87 15.20
C ASP A 416 -25.52 14.65 16.36
N LEU A 417 -24.45 13.87 16.13
CA LEU A 417 -23.42 13.64 17.15
C LEU A 417 -22.77 14.94 17.65
N TYR A 418 -22.54 15.92 16.77
CA TYR A 418 -21.94 17.21 17.16
C TYR A 418 -22.78 17.93 18.24
N SER A 419 -24.09 17.84 18.14
CA SER A 419 -25.01 18.48 19.07
C SER A 419 -25.01 17.83 20.45
N HIS A 420 -24.65 16.53 20.54
CA HIS A 420 -24.67 15.76 21.77
C HIS A 420 -23.29 15.61 22.44
N VAL A 421 -22.21 15.89 21.71
CA VAL A 421 -20.86 15.80 22.25
C VAL A 421 -20.47 17.11 22.94
N THR A 422 -20.05 17.02 24.20
CA THR A 422 -19.56 18.18 25.00
C THR A 422 -18.04 18.30 24.96
N ASP A 423 -17.33 17.21 24.66
CA ASP A 423 -15.89 17.14 24.62
C ASP A 423 -15.35 17.95 23.40
N GLN A 424 -14.51 18.94 23.68
CA GLN A 424 -13.96 19.82 22.66
C GLN A 424 -13.13 19.04 21.61
N ALA A 425 -12.31 18.09 22.03
CA ALA A 425 -11.46 17.32 21.13
C ALA A 425 -12.29 16.45 20.16
N MET A 426 -13.45 15.95 20.62
CA MET A 426 -14.38 15.23 19.75
C MET A 426 -15.09 16.16 18.76
N ARG A 427 -15.47 17.39 19.18
CA ARG A 427 -16.04 18.40 18.28
C ARG A 427 -15.03 18.82 17.22
N GLU A 428 -13.77 19.03 17.61
CA GLU A 428 -12.67 19.31 16.67
C GLU A 428 -12.50 18.19 15.65
N GLN A 429 -12.59 16.94 16.10
CA GLN A 429 -12.52 15.77 15.21
C GLN A 429 -13.71 15.71 14.25
N LEU A 430 -14.92 16.08 14.70
CA LEU A 430 -16.11 16.16 13.85
C LEU A 430 -15.96 17.24 12.78
N ILE A 431 -15.46 18.42 13.14
CA ILE A 431 -15.16 19.50 12.17
C ILE A 431 -14.21 18.99 11.09
N PHE A 432 -13.16 18.25 11.49
CA PHE A 432 -12.25 17.63 10.53
C PHE A 432 -12.96 16.59 9.65
N VAL A 433 -13.79 15.72 10.23
CA VAL A 433 -14.54 14.72 9.45
C VAL A 433 -15.46 15.39 8.44
N TYR A 434 -16.13 16.50 8.79
CA TYR A 434 -16.95 17.25 7.84
C TYR A 434 -16.13 17.82 6.68
N SER A 435 -14.92 18.29 6.94
CA SER A 435 -14.05 18.83 5.87
C SER A 435 -13.58 17.76 4.86
N GLN A 436 -13.69 16.48 5.21
CA GLN A 436 -13.33 15.36 4.34
C GLN A 436 -14.53 14.77 3.58
N ARG A 437 -15.69 15.44 3.66
CA ARG A 437 -16.94 14.96 3.07
C ARG A 437 -17.41 15.94 2.00
N ASP A 438 -17.78 15.41 0.83
CA ASP A 438 -18.23 16.21 -0.33
C ASP A 438 -19.73 16.53 -0.28
N GLU A 439 -20.48 15.96 0.71
CA GLU A 439 -21.91 16.22 0.80
C GLU A 439 -22.19 17.67 1.22
N PRO A 440 -23.14 18.36 0.56
CA PRO A 440 -23.50 19.73 0.88
C PRO A 440 -23.80 19.98 2.36
N ALA A 441 -24.41 19.01 3.03
CA ALA A 441 -24.75 19.09 4.45
C ALA A 441 -23.51 19.14 5.38
N ALA A 442 -22.35 18.66 4.92
CA ALA A 442 -21.10 18.76 5.67
C ALA A 442 -20.60 20.22 5.69
N LEU A 443 -20.61 20.90 4.54
CA LEU A 443 -20.27 22.31 4.44
C LEU A 443 -21.30 23.18 5.21
N ASP A 444 -22.59 22.88 5.08
CA ASP A 444 -23.64 23.59 5.82
C ASP A 444 -23.41 23.53 7.34
N LYS A 445 -22.98 22.35 7.84
CA LYS A 445 -22.63 22.17 9.26
C LYS A 445 -21.37 22.94 9.66
N LEU A 446 -20.34 22.98 8.80
CA LEU A 446 -19.16 23.82 9.05
C LEU A 446 -19.53 25.31 9.12
N ILE A 447 -20.38 25.79 8.22
CA ILE A 447 -20.88 27.16 8.21
C ILE A 447 -21.70 27.48 9.47
N GLU A 448 -22.57 26.54 9.88
CA GLU A 448 -23.34 26.68 11.13
C GLU A 448 -22.41 26.81 12.35
N ILE A 449 -21.39 25.95 12.45
CA ILE A 449 -20.41 25.98 13.53
C ILE A 449 -19.63 27.31 13.53
N ALA A 450 -19.15 27.73 12.36
CA ALA A 450 -18.38 28.95 12.21
C ALA A 450 -19.16 30.20 12.70
N LYS A 451 -20.46 30.24 12.48
CA LYS A 451 -21.32 31.35 12.87
C LYS A 451 -21.79 31.28 14.32
N ASN A 452 -22.15 30.09 14.81
CA ASN A 452 -22.98 29.94 15.98
C ASN A 452 -22.36 29.17 17.16
N ASP A 453 -21.22 28.48 17.00
CA ASP A 453 -20.66 27.74 18.12
C ASP A 453 -20.17 28.68 19.22
N ARG A 454 -20.43 28.33 20.48
CA ARG A 454 -20.02 29.14 21.65
C ARG A 454 -18.50 29.17 21.82
N ASN A 455 -17.79 28.14 21.38
CA ASN A 455 -16.36 28.04 21.51
C ASN A 455 -15.66 28.70 20.29
N GLN A 456 -14.94 29.78 20.56
CA GLN A 456 -14.24 30.56 19.55
C GLN A 456 -13.22 29.73 18.77
N GLU A 457 -12.55 28.79 19.41
CA GLU A 457 -11.56 27.93 18.75
C GLU A 457 -12.24 26.96 17.74
N LEU A 458 -13.41 26.44 18.08
CA LEU A 458 -14.20 25.62 17.15
C LEU A 458 -14.69 26.45 15.95
N ARG A 459 -15.11 27.71 16.18
CA ARG A 459 -15.47 28.62 15.07
C ARG A 459 -14.28 28.87 14.14
N LYS A 460 -13.10 29.17 14.70
CA LYS A 460 -11.87 29.38 13.89
C LYS A 460 -11.50 28.14 13.08
N ARG A 461 -11.60 26.96 13.67
CA ARG A 461 -11.35 25.70 12.94
C ARG A 461 -12.33 25.47 11.81
N ALA A 462 -13.60 25.72 12.03
CA ALA A 462 -14.60 25.61 10.98
C ALA A 462 -14.32 26.60 9.84
N LEU A 463 -13.99 27.87 10.15
CA LEU A 463 -13.60 28.88 9.15
C LEU A 463 -12.35 28.44 8.34
N PHE A 464 -11.37 27.87 9.01
CA PHE A 464 -10.18 27.34 8.33
C PHE A 464 -10.56 26.29 7.27
N TRP A 465 -11.42 25.34 7.60
CA TRP A 465 -11.82 24.28 6.68
C TRP A 465 -12.79 24.80 5.59
N ILE A 466 -13.66 25.77 5.91
CA ILE A 466 -14.49 26.45 4.90
C ILE A 466 -13.58 27.13 3.86
N GLY A 467 -12.49 27.77 4.28
CA GLY A 467 -11.53 28.41 3.38
C GLY A 467 -10.76 27.43 2.46
N GLN A 468 -10.75 26.13 2.77
CA GLN A 468 -10.18 25.08 1.92
C GLN A 468 -11.20 24.48 0.93
N SER A 469 -12.50 24.81 1.09
CA SER A 469 -13.56 24.31 0.23
C SER A 469 -13.57 25.04 -1.11
N GLN A 470 -13.84 24.30 -2.18
CA GLN A 470 -14.04 24.86 -3.53
C GLN A 470 -15.52 25.21 -3.81
N ASP A 471 -16.41 24.97 -2.88
CA ASP A 471 -17.84 25.30 -3.02
C ASP A 471 -18.04 26.80 -2.95
N SER A 472 -18.80 27.35 -3.89
CA SER A 472 -19.10 28.80 -3.94
C SER A 472 -19.77 29.36 -2.68
N ARG A 473 -20.52 28.54 -1.95
CA ARG A 473 -21.15 28.88 -0.67
C ARG A 473 -20.14 29.17 0.44
N ALA A 474 -18.92 28.59 0.34
CA ALA A 474 -17.85 28.87 1.28
C ALA A 474 -17.42 30.35 1.22
N VAL A 475 -17.29 30.92 0.02
CA VAL A 475 -16.92 32.32 -0.17
C VAL A 475 -17.97 33.25 0.47
N GLN A 476 -19.25 32.98 0.20
CA GLN A 476 -20.35 33.76 0.79
C GLN A 476 -20.34 33.68 2.33
N ALA A 477 -20.13 32.46 2.89
CA ALA A 477 -20.10 32.29 4.34
C ALA A 477 -18.92 33.02 5.00
N LEU A 478 -17.74 33.04 4.37
CA LEU A 478 -16.58 33.79 4.86
C LEU A 478 -16.84 35.32 4.81
N GLN A 479 -17.46 35.80 3.73
CA GLN A 479 -17.82 37.20 3.58
C GLN A 479 -18.81 37.65 4.66
N GLU A 480 -19.85 36.86 4.91
CA GLU A 480 -20.83 37.13 5.97
C GLU A 480 -20.20 37.20 7.37
N VAL A 481 -19.17 36.35 7.65
CA VAL A 481 -18.46 36.41 8.94
C VAL A 481 -17.57 37.65 9.06
N ILE A 482 -16.95 38.11 7.96
CA ILE A 482 -16.11 39.33 7.95
C ILE A 482 -16.96 40.57 8.13
N GLU A 483 -18.17 40.59 7.57
CA GLU A 483 -19.10 41.72 7.62
C GLU A 483 -19.91 41.81 8.93
N GLN A 484 -19.86 40.79 9.78
CA GLN A 484 -20.49 40.84 11.09
C GLN A 484 -19.79 41.88 11.99
N PRO A 485 -20.53 42.78 12.64
CA PRO A 485 -19.98 43.85 13.48
C PRO A 485 -19.32 43.34 14.77
#